data_10a62f8b01d911cd736400dd8f8a5725
#
_entry.id   10a62f8b01d911cd736400dd8f8a5725
#
_cell.length_a   1.000
_cell.length_b   1.000
_cell.length_c   1.000
_cell.angle_alpha   90.00
_cell.angle_beta   90.00
_cell.angle_gamma   90.00
#
_symmetry.space_group_name_H-M   'P 1'
#
loop_
_entity.id
_entity.type
_entity.pdbx_description
1 polymer ?
#
loop_
_entity_poly.entity_id
_entity_poly.type
_entity_poly.pdbx_seq_one_letter_code
_entity_poly.pdbx_strand_id
1 'polypeptide(L)'
;DYAGTWQTNNLTVSPNGSEKIGGVNADVVLNTEGQSVTFVYVDSTQGWVNVQDSTSNERGRTFLTATGGTITTCGNFKIHTFTGPGTFCVSAISTTAAENTVGYMVVAGGGGASTNNSSGGGGGGGFREGRNVPIDNFTASPLVANAPTNAITVTAQAYPITVGAGGPNTPGGPPGNGSNSVFSTITSAGGGGAGSDNTPGGTGSGGSGGGGGGGESTGTPAGSGNTPPVSPPQGQDGGAGQVSAPARGSGGGGATQAGGT
;
A
#
# COMPACT_ATOMS: atom_id res chain seq x y z
N ASP A 1 12.26 -33.12 14.85
CA ASP A 1 10.81 -33.30 15.08
C ASP A 1 10.02 -32.91 13.83
N TYR A 2 9.97 -33.83 12.85
CA TYR A 2 9.28 -33.60 11.57
C TYR A 2 7.76 -33.45 11.73
N ALA A 3 7.18 -34.11 12.71
CA ALA A 3 5.75 -34.10 12.93
C ALA A 3 5.27 -32.97 13.90
N GLY A 4 6.19 -32.20 14.48
CA GLY A 4 5.85 -31.15 15.43
C GLY A 4 5.13 -31.67 16.68
N THR A 5 5.58 -32.75 17.27
CA THR A 5 4.87 -33.42 18.39
C THR A 5 5.66 -33.50 19.68
N TRP A 6 6.93 -33.11 19.69
CA TRP A 6 7.78 -33.28 20.89
C TRP A 6 7.34 -32.44 22.08
N GLN A 7 6.61 -31.35 21.88
CA GLN A 7 6.03 -30.55 22.96
C GLN A 7 4.95 -31.31 23.76
N THR A 8 4.32 -32.33 23.15
CA THR A 8 3.32 -33.18 23.79
C THR A 8 3.80 -34.62 24.00
N ASN A 9 4.73 -35.08 23.17
CA ASN A 9 5.34 -36.41 23.22
C ASN A 9 6.87 -36.24 23.19
N ASN A 10 7.45 -35.95 24.32
CA ASN A 10 8.87 -35.63 24.44
C ASN A 10 9.76 -36.78 23.91
N LEU A 11 10.82 -36.43 23.18
CA LEU A 11 11.86 -37.38 22.82
C LEU A 11 12.94 -37.39 23.91
N THR A 12 13.19 -38.54 24.49
CA THR A 12 14.31 -38.73 25.43
C THR A 12 15.50 -39.37 24.72
N VAL A 13 16.65 -38.72 24.84
CA VAL A 13 17.94 -39.25 24.36
C VAL A 13 18.75 -39.70 25.56
N SER A 14 19.00 -41.01 25.65
CA SER A 14 19.75 -41.61 26.77
C SER A 14 21.15 -41.96 26.32
N PRO A 15 22.19 -41.64 27.11
CA PRO A 15 23.55 -42.09 26.83
C PRO A 15 23.64 -43.60 27.00
N ASN A 16 24.49 -44.26 26.21
CA ASN A 16 24.69 -45.69 26.30
C ASN A 16 25.74 -46.05 27.38
N GLY A 17 25.34 -46.83 28.37
CA GLY A 17 26.23 -47.29 29.45
C GLY A 17 26.85 -46.14 30.24
N SER A 18 28.16 -46.00 30.19
CA SER A 18 28.91 -44.94 30.87
C SER A 18 29.17 -43.69 30.01
N GLU A 19 28.64 -43.65 28.83
CA GLU A 19 28.77 -42.47 27.96
C GLU A 19 28.08 -41.25 28.58
N LYS A 20 28.40 -40.09 28.08
CA LYS A 20 27.90 -38.82 28.61
C LYS A 20 27.26 -37.99 27.49
N ILE A 21 26.37 -37.12 27.89
CA ILE A 21 25.85 -36.05 27.04
C ILE A 21 26.15 -34.72 27.74
N GLY A 22 26.96 -33.85 27.11
CA GLY A 22 27.39 -32.60 27.73
C GLY A 22 28.19 -32.77 29.02
N GLY A 23 28.99 -33.82 29.12
CA GLY A 23 29.82 -34.15 30.29
C GLY A 23 29.09 -34.89 31.42
N VAL A 24 27.78 -35.16 31.27
CA VAL A 24 26.96 -35.83 32.31
C VAL A 24 26.37 -37.13 31.78
N ASN A 25 26.42 -38.20 32.60
CA ASN A 25 25.70 -39.44 32.31
C ASN A 25 24.25 -39.31 32.78
N ALA A 26 23.42 -38.65 31.94
CA ALA A 26 22.01 -38.46 32.21
C ALA A 26 21.26 -38.27 30.90
N ASP A 27 19.97 -38.55 30.92
CA ASP A 27 19.08 -38.37 29.81
C ASP A 27 18.91 -36.89 29.46
N VAL A 28 18.75 -36.59 28.17
CA VAL A 28 18.36 -35.29 27.65
C VAL A 28 16.94 -35.40 27.08
N VAL A 29 16.08 -34.52 27.51
CA VAL A 29 14.69 -34.46 27.03
C VAL A 29 14.57 -33.35 26.00
N LEU A 30 14.13 -33.70 24.79
CA LEU A 30 13.78 -32.78 23.72
C LEU A 30 12.25 -32.62 23.73
N ASN A 31 11.76 -31.41 24.03
CA ASN A 31 10.36 -31.13 24.30
C ASN A 31 9.84 -29.88 23.59
N THR A 32 10.52 -29.44 22.55
CA THR A 32 10.12 -28.25 21.79
C THR A 32 9.60 -28.64 20.42
N GLU A 33 8.47 -28.07 20.04
CA GLU A 33 7.84 -28.28 18.71
C GLU A 33 8.82 -27.91 17.58
N GLY A 34 8.94 -28.79 16.60
CA GLY A 34 9.79 -28.59 15.43
C GLY A 34 11.30 -28.63 15.72
N GLN A 35 11.73 -28.98 16.93
CA GLN A 35 13.13 -29.02 17.33
C GLN A 35 13.91 -30.01 16.47
N SER A 36 15.10 -29.60 16.02
CA SER A 36 16.11 -30.49 15.45
C SER A 36 17.42 -30.29 16.18
N VAL A 37 18.09 -31.38 16.50
CA VAL A 37 19.31 -31.40 17.31
C VAL A 37 20.36 -32.27 16.64
N THR A 38 21.62 -31.82 16.60
CA THR A 38 22.77 -32.59 16.14
C THR A 38 23.72 -32.80 17.29
N PHE A 39 23.94 -34.05 17.66
CA PHE A 39 24.96 -34.44 18.64
C PHE A 39 26.20 -34.96 17.93
N VAL A 40 27.35 -34.52 18.40
CA VAL A 40 28.66 -35.01 17.97
C VAL A 40 29.41 -35.57 19.16
N TYR A 41 29.95 -36.80 19.04
CA TYR A 41 30.79 -37.36 20.06
C TYR A 41 32.20 -36.73 20.00
N VAL A 42 32.62 -36.16 21.10
CA VAL A 42 33.89 -35.44 21.19
C VAL A 42 34.98 -36.31 21.84
N ASP A 43 34.74 -36.74 23.08
CA ASP A 43 35.65 -37.56 23.86
C ASP A 43 34.94 -38.27 25.03
N SER A 44 35.64 -39.07 25.80
CA SER A 44 35.08 -39.78 26.96
C SER A 44 34.74 -38.85 28.15
N THR A 45 35.24 -37.62 28.15
CA THR A 45 34.98 -36.64 29.23
C THR A 45 33.71 -35.87 28.99
N GLN A 46 33.51 -35.36 27.79
CA GLN A 46 32.32 -34.59 27.38
C GLN A 46 31.24 -35.50 26.81
N GLY A 47 31.63 -36.61 26.17
CA GLY A 47 30.68 -37.49 25.49
C GLY A 47 30.11 -36.86 24.23
N TRP A 48 28.82 -36.95 24.11
CA TRP A 48 28.02 -36.33 23.05
C TRP A 48 27.72 -34.87 23.38
N VAL A 49 28.08 -33.97 22.48
CA VAL A 49 27.86 -32.53 22.62
C VAL A 49 26.89 -32.07 21.57
N ASN A 50 25.90 -31.29 21.96
CA ASN A 50 25.01 -30.62 21.03
C ASN A 50 25.77 -29.51 20.31
N VAL A 51 25.98 -29.68 18.99
CA VAL A 51 26.65 -28.70 18.13
C VAL A 51 25.71 -27.88 17.29
N GLN A 52 24.45 -28.29 17.19
CA GLN A 52 23.40 -27.55 16.49
C GLN A 52 22.05 -27.90 17.08
N ASP A 53 21.29 -26.85 17.44
CA ASP A 53 19.93 -26.94 17.95
C ASP A 53 19.10 -25.87 17.26
N SER A 54 18.05 -26.28 16.58
CA SER A 54 17.16 -25.34 15.86
C SER A 54 16.43 -24.38 16.79
N THR A 55 16.26 -24.73 18.07
CA THR A 55 15.61 -23.84 19.04
C THR A 55 16.53 -22.74 19.57
N SER A 56 17.85 -22.96 19.54
CA SER A 56 18.84 -22.00 20.02
C SER A 56 19.50 -21.19 18.90
N ASN A 57 19.66 -21.79 17.72
CA ASN A 57 20.38 -21.18 16.60
C ASN A 57 19.49 -20.72 15.45
N GLU A 58 18.34 -21.34 15.27
CA GLU A 58 17.35 -20.85 14.34
C GLU A 58 16.38 -19.93 15.07
N ARG A 59 16.79 -18.71 15.18
CA ARG A 59 15.79 -17.67 15.19
C ARG A 59 15.15 -17.71 13.81
N GLY A 60 14.02 -18.40 13.72
CA GLY A 60 13.25 -18.46 12.49
C GLY A 60 13.16 -17.06 11.93
N ARG A 61 13.45 -16.91 10.65
CA ARG A 61 13.26 -15.65 9.94
C ARG A 61 11.82 -15.24 10.15
N THR A 62 11.60 -14.21 10.94
CA THR A 62 10.26 -13.65 11.06
C THR A 62 9.96 -12.82 9.82
N PHE A 63 8.73 -12.88 9.37
CA PHE A 63 8.27 -12.11 8.22
C PHE A 63 7.30 -11.01 8.70
N LEU A 64 7.18 -9.97 7.90
CA LEU A 64 6.18 -8.96 8.10
C LEU A 64 4.79 -9.61 8.14
N THR A 65 4.07 -9.38 9.24
CA THR A 65 2.69 -9.88 9.42
C THR A 65 1.76 -8.70 9.63
N ALA A 66 0.70 -8.64 8.84
CA ALA A 66 -0.27 -7.57 8.92
C ALA A 66 -1.70 -8.07 8.70
N THR A 67 -2.65 -7.30 9.20
CA THR A 67 -4.11 -7.50 9.04
C THR A 67 -4.78 -6.21 8.60
N GLY A 68 -6.05 -6.27 8.24
CA GLY A 68 -6.88 -5.14 7.84
C GLY A 68 -7.18 -5.11 6.34
N GLY A 69 -8.30 -4.52 5.99
CA GLY A 69 -8.84 -4.53 4.64
C GLY A 69 -9.27 -5.92 4.15
N THR A 70 -9.56 -6.03 2.88
CA THR A 70 -9.76 -7.33 2.21
C THR A 70 -8.40 -7.87 1.80
N ILE A 71 -8.07 -9.07 2.29
CA ILE A 71 -6.76 -9.70 2.05
C ILE A 71 -6.89 -10.70 0.90
N THR A 72 -6.04 -10.54 -0.12
CA THR A 72 -5.90 -11.48 -1.23
C THR A 72 -4.43 -11.84 -1.43
N THR A 73 -4.17 -12.99 -2.06
CA THR A 73 -2.82 -13.44 -2.39
C THR A 73 -2.69 -13.57 -3.91
N CYS A 74 -1.62 -13.01 -4.45
CA CYS A 74 -1.28 -13.12 -5.87
C CYS A 74 0.21 -13.43 -6.01
N GLY A 75 0.55 -14.65 -6.41
CA GLY A 75 1.92 -15.13 -6.41
C GLY A 75 2.55 -15.01 -5.01
N ASN A 76 3.64 -14.29 -4.92
CA ASN A 76 4.37 -14.04 -3.66
C ASN A 76 3.89 -12.79 -2.90
N PHE A 77 2.82 -12.14 -3.37
CA PHE A 77 2.31 -10.92 -2.76
C PHE A 77 1.07 -11.18 -1.91
N LYS A 78 1.02 -10.61 -0.73
CA LYS A 78 -0.18 -10.44 0.07
C LYS A 78 -0.69 -9.00 -0.12
N ILE A 79 -1.91 -8.86 -0.60
CA ILE A 79 -2.51 -7.59 -0.97
C ILE A 79 -3.61 -7.25 0.04
N HIS A 80 -3.53 -6.08 0.63
CA HIS A 80 -4.53 -5.52 1.54
C HIS A 80 -5.29 -4.40 0.81
N THR A 81 -6.56 -4.62 0.51
CA THR A 81 -7.40 -3.68 -0.23
C THR A 81 -8.38 -2.97 0.71
N PHE A 82 -8.38 -1.65 0.68
CA PHE A 82 -9.29 -0.79 1.43
C PHE A 82 -10.16 0.00 0.46
N THR A 83 -11.46 -0.23 0.50
CA THR A 83 -12.48 0.51 -0.28
C THR A 83 -13.26 1.51 0.57
N GLY A 84 -12.90 1.65 1.83
CA GLY A 84 -13.42 2.58 2.81
C GLY A 84 -12.40 2.80 3.93
N PRO A 85 -12.65 3.74 4.85
CA PRO A 85 -11.77 3.95 6.00
C PRO A 85 -11.55 2.67 6.80
N GLY A 86 -10.33 2.48 7.30
CA GLY A 86 -9.95 1.27 8.02
C GLY A 86 -8.59 1.40 8.69
N THR A 87 -8.02 0.27 9.07
CA THR A 87 -6.71 0.21 9.71
C THR A 87 -5.88 -0.92 9.10
N PHE A 88 -4.69 -0.59 8.62
CA PHE A 88 -3.66 -1.56 8.30
C PHE A 88 -2.83 -1.79 9.57
N CYS A 89 -2.97 -2.96 10.19
CA CYS A 89 -2.31 -3.27 11.46
C CYS A 89 -1.15 -4.22 11.24
N VAL A 90 0.07 -3.74 11.45
CA VAL A 90 1.29 -4.55 11.43
C VAL A 90 1.50 -5.13 12.82
N SER A 91 1.39 -6.44 12.96
CA SER A 91 1.53 -7.16 14.24
C SER A 91 2.94 -7.68 14.48
N ALA A 92 3.70 -7.95 13.42
CA ALA A 92 5.10 -8.36 13.51
C ALA A 92 5.91 -7.81 12.32
N ILE A 93 7.19 -7.58 12.55
CA ILE A 93 8.13 -7.13 11.51
C ILE A 93 9.12 -8.25 11.18
N SER A 94 9.72 -8.18 10.00
CA SER A 94 10.79 -9.09 9.60
C SER A 94 12.07 -8.82 10.41
N THR A 95 12.81 -9.88 10.69
CA THR A 95 14.18 -9.77 11.22
C THR A 95 15.15 -9.14 10.22
N THR A 96 14.80 -9.14 8.93
CA THR A 96 15.55 -8.47 7.87
C THR A 96 15.00 -7.08 7.65
N ALA A 97 15.70 -6.04 8.07
CA ALA A 97 15.22 -4.65 8.05
C ALA A 97 14.73 -4.19 6.66
N ALA A 98 15.39 -4.61 5.59
CA ALA A 98 15.01 -4.25 4.22
C ALA A 98 13.63 -4.78 3.78
N GLU A 99 13.10 -5.80 4.47
CA GLU A 99 11.79 -6.40 4.21
C GLU A 99 10.65 -5.74 4.99
N ASN A 100 10.96 -4.81 5.87
CA ASN A 100 9.98 -4.06 6.64
C ASN A 100 9.44 -2.88 5.83
N THR A 101 9.10 -3.13 4.59
CA THR A 101 8.55 -2.15 3.66
C THR A 101 7.29 -2.69 3.01
N VAL A 102 6.37 -1.81 2.69
CA VAL A 102 5.15 -2.13 1.94
C VAL A 102 5.06 -1.25 0.70
N GLY A 103 4.87 -1.87 -0.45
CA GLY A 103 4.46 -1.18 -1.67
C GLY A 103 3.02 -0.71 -1.52
N TYR A 104 2.66 0.37 -2.19
CA TYR A 104 1.31 0.94 -2.09
C TYR A 104 0.81 1.50 -3.40
N MET A 105 -0.51 1.53 -3.52
CA MET A 105 -1.25 2.31 -4.50
C MET A 105 -2.37 3.05 -3.75
N VAL A 106 -2.35 4.38 -3.80
CA VAL A 106 -3.33 5.23 -3.12
C VAL A 106 -4.03 6.10 -4.14
N VAL A 107 -5.34 5.89 -4.30
CA VAL A 107 -6.20 6.64 -5.20
C VAL A 107 -7.19 7.45 -4.39
N ALA A 108 -7.30 8.74 -4.66
CA ALA A 108 -8.23 9.64 -3.99
C ALA A 108 -9.62 9.63 -4.64
N GLY A 109 -10.58 10.25 -3.97
CA GLY A 109 -11.92 10.45 -4.54
C GLY A 109 -11.89 11.36 -5.77
N GLY A 110 -12.63 10.99 -6.82
CA GLY A 110 -12.80 11.85 -8.01
C GLY A 110 -13.64 13.09 -7.72
N GLY A 111 -13.49 14.14 -8.51
CA GLY A 111 -14.31 15.34 -8.45
C GLY A 111 -15.75 15.10 -8.93
N GLY A 112 -16.68 15.90 -8.44
CA GLY A 112 -18.09 15.87 -8.86
C GLY A 112 -18.26 16.42 -10.29
N ALA A 113 -19.33 15.98 -10.95
CA ALA A 113 -19.77 16.51 -12.23
C ALA A 113 -20.93 17.51 -12.02
N SER A 114 -21.08 18.49 -12.91
CA SER A 114 -22.26 19.38 -12.93
C SER A 114 -23.35 18.74 -13.77
N THR A 115 -24.60 19.08 -13.43
CA THR A 115 -25.78 18.66 -14.18
C THR A 115 -26.23 19.68 -15.22
N ASN A 116 -25.53 20.82 -15.34
CA ASN A 116 -25.86 21.86 -16.31
C ASN A 116 -25.41 21.44 -17.75
N ASN A 117 -26.08 22.03 -18.73
CA ASN A 117 -25.68 21.86 -20.12
C ASN A 117 -24.22 22.35 -20.31
N SER A 118 -23.50 21.73 -21.19
CA SER A 118 -22.12 22.08 -21.52
C SER A 118 -21.13 22.07 -20.34
N SER A 119 -21.41 21.30 -19.29
CA SER A 119 -20.52 21.14 -18.14
C SER A 119 -19.31 20.28 -18.48
N GLY A 120 -18.22 20.56 -17.78
CA GLY A 120 -17.03 19.70 -17.85
C GLY A 120 -17.18 18.40 -17.06
N GLY A 121 -16.16 17.54 -17.16
CA GLY A 121 -16.01 16.34 -16.35
C GLY A 121 -15.21 16.59 -15.07
N GLY A 122 -15.56 15.94 -13.98
CA GLY A 122 -14.72 15.97 -12.75
C GLY A 122 -13.36 15.31 -12.98
N GLY A 123 -12.35 15.77 -12.26
CA GLY A 123 -11.01 15.15 -12.23
C GLY A 123 -11.02 13.78 -11.55
N GLY A 124 -10.20 12.84 -12.02
CA GLY A 124 -10.20 11.45 -11.57
C GLY A 124 -9.69 11.19 -10.14
N GLY A 125 -9.22 12.21 -9.44
CA GLY A 125 -8.51 12.06 -8.16
C GLY A 125 -7.02 11.83 -8.36
N GLY A 126 -6.25 12.09 -7.31
CA GLY A 126 -4.81 11.83 -7.32
C GLY A 126 -4.51 10.34 -7.29
N PHE A 127 -3.43 9.97 -7.91
CA PHE A 127 -2.88 8.61 -7.94
C PHE A 127 -1.45 8.62 -7.40
N ARG A 128 -1.17 7.83 -6.38
CA ARG A 128 0.16 7.68 -5.80
C ARG A 128 0.52 6.21 -5.73
N GLU A 129 1.72 5.87 -6.21
CA GLU A 129 2.24 4.50 -6.20
C GLU A 129 3.68 4.50 -5.73
N GLY A 130 4.05 3.49 -4.94
CA GLY A 130 5.42 3.25 -4.51
C GLY A 130 5.71 1.78 -4.32
N ARG A 131 6.97 1.40 -4.55
CA ARG A 131 7.47 0.03 -4.39
C ARG A 131 8.92 0.03 -3.93
N ASN A 132 9.38 -1.07 -3.36
CA ASN A 132 10.76 -1.30 -2.98
C ASN A 132 11.46 -2.18 -4.02
N VAL A 133 12.32 -1.59 -4.83
CA VAL A 133 13.13 -2.34 -5.80
C VAL A 133 14.46 -2.72 -5.15
N PRO A 134 14.92 -3.98 -5.28
CA PRO A 134 14.42 -5.07 -6.14
C PRO A 134 13.41 -6.03 -5.50
N ILE A 135 12.98 -5.80 -4.25
CA ILE A 135 12.10 -6.73 -3.52
C ILE A 135 10.72 -6.81 -4.19
N ASP A 136 10.13 -5.66 -4.49
CA ASP A 136 8.85 -5.59 -5.19
C ASP A 136 9.08 -5.70 -6.71
N ASN A 137 8.75 -6.84 -7.28
CA ASN A 137 8.97 -7.13 -8.70
C ASN A 137 7.68 -7.08 -9.55
N PHE A 138 6.59 -6.52 -9.02
CA PHE A 138 5.37 -6.31 -9.80
C PHE A 138 5.54 -5.20 -10.85
N THR A 139 4.74 -5.26 -11.91
CA THR A 139 4.71 -4.21 -12.93
C THR A 139 4.05 -2.96 -12.35
N ALA A 140 4.83 -1.89 -12.23
CA ALA A 140 4.35 -0.61 -11.75
C ALA A 140 3.80 0.26 -12.88
N SER A 141 2.98 1.27 -12.51
CA SER A 141 2.54 2.30 -13.44
C SER A 141 3.70 3.25 -13.82
N PRO A 142 3.53 4.04 -14.89
CA PRO A 142 4.51 5.09 -15.24
C PRO A 142 4.66 6.18 -14.17
N LEU A 143 3.72 6.22 -13.20
CA LEU A 143 3.70 7.19 -12.09
C LEU A 143 4.35 6.67 -10.82
N VAL A 144 4.92 5.46 -10.86
CA VAL A 144 5.66 4.96 -9.71
C VAL A 144 6.79 5.92 -9.40
N ALA A 145 6.87 6.36 -8.15
CA ALA A 145 7.92 7.25 -7.73
C ALA A 145 9.29 6.58 -7.97
N ASN A 146 10.23 7.30 -8.54
CA ASN A 146 11.54 6.78 -8.87
C ASN A 146 12.39 6.53 -7.64
N ALA A 147 12.87 5.33 -7.57
CA ALA A 147 13.68 4.69 -6.56
C ALA A 147 14.83 5.55 -5.93
N PRO A 148 15.50 5.05 -4.86
CA PRO A 148 15.64 3.60 -4.65
C PRO A 148 14.52 2.97 -3.84
N THR A 149 13.77 3.71 -3.06
CA THR A 149 12.71 3.12 -2.24
C THR A 149 11.58 4.12 -2.04
N ASN A 150 10.47 3.87 -2.70
CA ASN A 150 9.23 4.62 -2.48
C ASN A 150 8.20 3.82 -1.70
N ALA A 151 8.54 2.60 -1.31
CA ALA A 151 7.79 1.83 -0.36
C ALA A 151 7.82 2.51 1.01
N ILE A 152 6.80 2.30 1.80
CA ILE A 152 6.73 2.80 3.17
C ILE A 152 7.42 1.78 4.08
N THR A 153 8.43 2.22 4.83
CA THR A 153 8.96 1.43 5.93
C THR A 153 7.94 1.39 7.05
N VAL A 154 7.62 0.19 7.52
CA VAL A 154 6.63 -0.02 8.58
C VAL A 154 7.27 -0.60 9.83
N THR A 155 6.64 -0.30 10.96
CA THR A 155 6.93 -0.87 12.28
C THR A 155 5.70 -1.59 12.79
N ALA A 156 5.85 -2.37 13.86
CA ALA A 156 4.72 -3.08 14.48
C ALA A 156 3.77 -2.08 15.17
N GLN A 157 2.80 -1.57 14.40
CA GLN A 157 1.78 -0.63 14.87
C GLN A 157 0.58 -0.61 13.93
N ALA A 158 -0.46 0.12 14.33
CA ALA A 158 -1.63 0.38 13.52
C ALA A 158 -1.43 1.64 12.65
N TYR A 159 -1.75 1.51 11.37
CA TYR A 159 -1.73 2.60 10.40
C TYR A 159 -3.17 2.89 9.98
N PRO A 160 -3.74 4.03 10.35
CA PRO A 160 -5.06 4.42 9.90
C PRO A 160 -5.06 4.64 8.39
N ILE A 161 -6.11 4.15 7.74
CA ILE A 161 -6.36 4.33 6.32
C ILE A 161 -7.59 5.23 6.16
N THR A 162 -7.42 6.28 5.37
CA THR A 162 -8.54 7.11 4.90
C THR A 162 -8.74 6.86 3.41
N VAL A 163 -9.97 6.58 3.02
CA VAL A 163 -10.37 6.49 1.62
C VAL A 163 -11.28 7.66 1.31
N GLY A 164 -10.86 8.51 0.39
CA GLY A 164 -11.57 9.72 0.02
C GLY A 164 -12.88 9.44 -0.74
N ALA A 165 -13.94 10.12 -0.36
CA ALA A 165 -15.20 10.09 -1.08
C ALA A 165 -15.11 10.91 -2.37
N GLY A 166 -15.92 10.55 -3.37
CA GLY A 166 -16.13 11.38 -4.56
C GLY A 166 -16.75 12.73 -4.20
N GLY A 167 -16.44 13.75 -4.97
CA GLY A 167 -17.02 15.08 -4.84
C GLY A 167 -18.52 15.06 -5.12
N PRO A 168 -19.32 15.86 -4.40
CA PRO A 168 -20.75 15.94 -4.64
C PRO A 168 -21.09 16.58 -5.99
N ASN A 169 -22.09 16.04 -6.65
CA ASN A 169 -22.72 16.69 -7.77
C ASN A 169 -23.68 17.77 -7.23
N THR A 170 -23.59 19.00 -7.75
CA THR A 170 -24.42 20.09 -7.31
C THR A 170 -25.32 20.54 -8.45
N PRO A 171 -26.64 20.28 -8.41
CA PRO A 171 -27.55 20.78 -9.41
C PRO A 171 -27.58 22.32 -9.41
N GLY A 172 -27.30 22.92 -10.56
CA GLY A 172 -27.33 24.38 -10.72
C GLY A 172 -26.19 25.17 -10.10
N GLY A 173 -25.16 24.47 -9.56
CA GLY A 173 -23.98 25.09 -8.95
C GLY A 173 -22.68 24.37 -9.31
N PRO A 174 -21.53 24.91 -8.86
CA PRO A 174 -20.26 24.25 -9.07
C PRO A 174 -20.20 22.95 -8.25
N PRO A 175 -19.84 21.81 -8.87
CA PRO A 175 -19.66 20.55 -8.18
C PRO A 175 -18.45 20.60 -7.25
N GLY A 176 -18.47 19.78 -6.21
CA GLY A 176 -17.40 19.74 -5.23
C GLY A 176 -16.18 18.93 -5.68
N ASN A 177 -15.05 19.22 -5.05
CA ASN A 177 -13.85 18.39 -5.18
C ASN A 177 -14.05 17.05 -4.46
N GLY A 178 -13.36 16.02 -4.90
CA GLY A 178 -13.20 14.77 -4.16
C GLY A 178 -12.42 14.97 -2.88
N SER A 179 -12.46 13.97 -2.00
CA SER A 179 -11.70 13.95 -0.75
C SER A 179 -10.39 13.18 -0.90
N ASN A 180 -9.44 13.50 -0.03
CA ASN A 180 -8.13 12.86 -0.02
C ASN A 180 -8.19 11.41 0.48
N SER A 181 -7.35 10.56 -0.08
CA SER A 181 -7.01 9.25 0.51
C SER A 181 -5.64 9.32 1.16
N VAL A 182 -5.50 8.67 2.32
CA VAL A 182 -4.28 8.74 3.12
C VAL A 182 -3.86 7.36 3.59
N PHE A 183 -2.59 7.04 3.41
CA PHE A 183 -1.91 5.92 4.04
C PHE A 183 -0.57 6.39 4.60
N SER A 184 -0.40 6.35 5.92
CA SER A 184 0.80 6.81 6.62
C SER A 184 1.15 8.26 6.22
N THR A 185 2.31 8.48 5.62
CA THR A 185 2.77 9.79 5.13
C THR A 185 2.31 10.11 3.70
N ILE A 186 1.66 9.16 3.03
CA ILE A 186 1.21 9.33 1.65
C ILE A 186 -0.20 9.89 1.65
N THR A 187 -0.35 11.07 1.08
CA THR A 187 -1.64 11.67 0.78
C THR A 187 -1.82 11.77 -0.73
N SER A 188 -2.91 11.22 -1.23
CA SER A 188 -3.39 11.42 -2.59
C SER A 188 -4.53 12.43 -2.54
N ALA A 189 -4.44 13.52 -3.27
CA ALA A 189 -5.41 14.60 -3.21
C ALA A 189 -6.67 14.29 -4.02
N GLY A 190 -7.82 14.70 -3.52
CA GLY A 190 -9.08 14.56 -4.25
C GLY A 190 -9.05 15.24 -5.62
N GLY A 191 -9.83 14.75 -6.56
CA GLY A 191 -9.97 15.33 -7.88
C GLY A 191 -10.76 16.64 -7.86
N GLY A 192 -10.45 17.55 -8.75
CA GLY A 192 -11.13 18.81 -8.90
C GLY A 192 -12.55 18.63 -9.44
N GLY A 193 -13.52 19.38 -8.90
CA GLY A 193 -14.88 19.43 -9.43
C GLY A 193 -14.92 20.04 -10.84
N ALA A 194 -15.90 19.64 -11.63
CA ALA A 194 -16.09 20.15 -12.99
C ALA A 194 -16.44 21.64 -13.01
N GLY A 195 -16.07 22.31 -14.08
CA GLY A 195 -16.62 23.63 -14.40
C GLY A 195 -18.05 23.51 -14.92
N SER A 196 -18.93 24.46 -14.56
CA SER A 196 -20.26 24.57 -15.11
C SER A 196 -20.35 25.70 -16.11
N ASP A 197 -21.36 25.62 -17.00
CA ASP A 197 -21.66 26.65 -17.99
C ASP A 197 -21.82 28.02 -17.32
N ASN A 198 -21.25 29.06 -17.94
CA ASN A 198 -21.37 30.46 -17.57
C ASN A 198 -21.08 30.82 -16.10
N THR A 199 -20.39 29.96 -15.34
CA THR A 199 -20.00 30.26 -13.96
C THR A 199 -18.50 30.52 -13.89
N PRO A 200 -18.05 31.76 -13.90
CA PRO A 200 -16.63 32.09 -13.76
C PRO A 200 -16.06 31.51 -12.43
N GLY A 201 -14.98 30.75 -12.48
CA GLY A 201 -14.25 30.28 -11.32
C GLY A 201 -14.69 28.93 -10.74
N GLY A 202 -15.60 28.20 -11.41
CA GLY A 202 -16.17 26.94 -10.91
C GLY A 202 -15.35 25.67 -11.15
N THR A 203 -14.18 25.72 -11.78
CA THR A 203 -13.38 24.52 -12.05
C THR A 203 -12.43 24.23 -10.91
N GLY A 204 -12.54 23.07 -10.31
CA GLY A 204 -11.72 22.66 -9.17
C GLY A 204 -10.34 22.18 -9.58
N SER A 205 -9.33 22.60 -8.83
CA SER A 205 -7.99 22.01 -8.85
C SER A 205 -7.91 20.88 -7.82
N GLY A 206 -7.04 19.89 -8.08
CA GLY A 206 -6.88 18.73 -7.19
C GLY A 206 -5.77 17.80 -7.61
N GLY A 207 -5.80 16.55 -7.14
CA GLY A 207 -4.88 15.53 -7.59
C GLY A 207 -4.89 15.38 -9.10
N SER A 208 -6.09 15.34 -9.69
CA SER A 208 -6.35 15.59 -11.11
C SER A 208 -7.31 16.75 -11.22
N GLY A 209 -7.11 17.65 -12.18
CA GLY A 209 -7.94 18.85 -12.34
C GLY A 209 -9.31 18.58 -12.96
N GLY A 210 -10.31 19.35 -12.61
CA GLY A 210 -11.63 19.33 -13.25
C GLY A 210 -11.59 19.92 -14.67
N GLY A 211 -12.44 19.43 -15.56
CA GLY A 211 -12.64 19.99 -16.90
C GLY A 211 -13.51 21.23 -16.87
N GLY A 212 -13.18 22.21 -17.70
CA GLY A 212 -13.93 23.45 -17.83
C GLY A 212 -15.29 23.25 -18.51
N GLY A 213 -16.28 24.00 -18.07
CA GLY A 213 -17.58 24.10 -18.73
C GLY A 213 -17.48 25.01 -19.96
N GLY A 214 -18.22 24.65 -21.02
CA GLY A 214 -18.38 25.46 -22.21
C GLY A 214 -19.34 26.59 -21.98
N GLY A 215 -19.26 27.65 -22.81
CA GLY A 215 -20.22 28.75 -22.80
C GLY A 215 -20.28 29.39 -24.16
N GLU A 216 -21.40 30.05 -24.46
CA GLU A 216 -21.57 30.77 -25.72
C GLU A 216 -20.68 32.02 -25.80
N SER A 217 -20.38 32.64 -24.69
CA SER A 217 -19.58 33.85 -24.57
C SER A 217 -18.24 33.65 -23.82
N THR A 218 -18.22 32.78 -22.82
CA THR A 218 -17.05 32.52 -21.98
C THR A 218 -17.01 31.05 -21.59
N GLY A 219 -15.93 30.36 -21.95
CA GLY A 219 -15.60 29.04 -21.40
C GLY A 219 -14.90 29.16 -20.05
N THR A 220 -15.08 28.20 -19.15
CA THR A 220 -14.33 28.17 -17.90
C THR A 220 -12.95 27.54 -18.11
N PRO A 221 -11.91 28.05 -17.43
CA PRO A 221 -10.58 27.47 -17.51
C PRO A 221 -10.56 26.03 -16.95
N ALA A 222 -9.55 25.28 -17.34
CA ALA A 222 -9.27 23.98 -16.75
C ALA A 222 -8.87 24.10 -15.30
N GLY A 223 -9.23 23.11 -14.48
CA GLY A 223 -8.66 22.93 -13.16
C GLY A 223 -7.24 22.35 -13.25
N SER A 224 -6.36 22.82 -12.37
CA SER A 224 -5.00 22.31 -12.30
C SER A 224 -4.95 20.93 -11.63
N GLY A 225 -4.21 20.02 -12.23
CA GLY A 225 -3.81 18.74 -11.61
C GLY A 225 -2.59 18.90 -10.70
N ASN A 226 -2.16 17.79 -10.12
CA ASN A 226 -1.01 17.75 -9.20
C ASN A 226 -1.03 18.86 -8.14
N THR A 227 -2.20 19.08 -7.54
CA THR A 227 -2.42 20.10 -6.51
C THR A 227 -2.87 19.44 -5.21
N PRO A 228 -2.10 19.56 -4.10
CA PRO A 228 -0.76 20.17 -4.03
C PRO A 228 0.29 19.41 -4.85
N PRO A 229 1.36 20.11 -5.29
CA PRO A 229 2.36 19.50 -6.14
C PRO A 229 3.17 18.42 -5.42
N VAL A 230 3.35 17.29 -6.08
CA VAL A 230 4.16 16.14 -5.63
C VAL A 230 4.97 15.60 -6.80
N SER A 231 6.01 14.81 -6.49
CA SER A 231 6.84 14.13 -7.50
C SER A 231 6.88 12.63 -7.21
N PRO A 232 6.57 11.76 -8.20
CA PRO A 232 5.95 12.10 -9.51
C PRO A 232 4.59 12.80 -9.36
N PRO A 233 4.11 13.49 -10.39
CA PRO A 233 2.79 14.11 -10.38
C PRO A 233 1.69 13.10 -10.06
N GLN A 234 0.74 13.49 -9.22
CA GLN A 234 -0.38 12.62 -8.83
C GLN A 234 -1.57 12.67 -9.78
N GLY A 235 -1.51 13.50 -10.83
CA GLY A 235 -2.52 13.65 -11.86
C GLY A 235 -2.25 14.84 -12.74
N GLN A 236 -3.08 15.01 -13.76
CA GLN A 236 -2.94 16.00 -14.82
C GLN A 236 -4.06 17.03 -14.78
N ASP A 237 -3.88 18.15 -15.50
CA ASP A 237 -4.87 19.21 -15.66
C ASP A 237 -6.12 18.72 -16.39
N GLY A 238 -7.25 19.34 -16.12
CA GLY A 238 -8.42 19.20 -16.95
C GLY A 238 -8.29 19.89 -18.31
N GLY A 239 -9.24 19.67 -19.20
CA GLY A 239 -9.37 20.44 -20.45
C GLY A 239 -10.06 21.78 -20.19
N ALA A 240 -9.73 22.83 -20.94
CA ALA A 240 -10.44 24.10 -20.89
C ALA A 240 -11.77 24.00 -21.63
N GLY A 241 -12.84 24.59 -21.08
CA GLY A 241 -14.13 24.68 -21.73
C GLY A 241 -14.09 25.51 -23.01
N GLN A 242 -14.83 25.07 -24.02
CA GLN A 242 -14.83 25.74 -25.31
C GLN A 242 -15.88 26.87 -25.38
N VAL A 243 -15.44 27.98 -25.99
CA VAL A 243 -16.33 29.06 -26.37
C VAL A 243 -16.81 28.80 -27.81
N SER A 244 -18.03 28.32 -27.98
CA SER A 244 -18.59 28.00 -29.30
C SER A 244 -20.11 27.88 -29.22
N ALA A 245 -20.75 27.94 -30.37
CA ALA A 245 -22.17 27.61 -30.50
C ALA A 245 -22.30 26.33 -31.38
N PRO A 246 -22.68 25.17 -30.84
CA PRO A 246 -23.03 24.92 -29.42
C PRO A 246 -21.82 24.85 -28.48
N ALA A 247 -22.02 25.37 -27.25
CA ALA A 247 -21.00 25.30 -26.20
C ALA A 247 -20.68 23.83 -25.81
N ARG A 248 -19.42 23.56 -25.47
CA ARG A 248 -18.97 22.20 -25.11
C ARG A 248 -18.11 22.22 -23.85
N GLY A 249 -18.48 21.37 -22.93
CA GLY A 249 -17.63 21.07 -21.76
C GLY A 249 -16.47 20.15 -22.12
N SER A 250 -15.41 20.23 -21.35
CA SER A 250 -14.17 19.48 -21.53
C SER A 250 -14.01 18.36 -20.52
N GLY A 251 -13.12 17.40 -20.79
CA GLY A 251 -12.82 16.30 -19.92
C GLY A 251 -12.04 16.73 -18.67
N GLY A 252 -12.26 16.05 -17.53
CA GLY A 252 -11.37 16.14 -16.38
C GLY A 252 -10.02 15.47 -16.63
N GLY A 253 -9.01 15.89 -15.87
CA GLY A 253 -7.68 15.26 -15.89
C GLY A 253 -7.72 13.84 -15.31
N GLY A 254 -6.90 12.97 -15.85
CA GLY A 254 -6.61 11.64 -15.36
C GLY A 254 -5.27 11.58 -14.62
N ALA A 255 -4.84 10.37 -14.28
CA ALA A 255 -3.57 10.18 -13.61
C ALA A 255 -2.37 10.52 -14.53
N THR A 256 -2.42 10.10 -15.78
CA THR A 256 -1.31 10.24 -16.74
C THR A 256 -1.62 11.14 -17.93
N GLN A 257 -2.86 11.51 -18.12
CA GLN A 257 -3.30 12.26 -19.29
C GLN A 257 -4.18 13.44 -18.89
N ALA A 258 -3.91 14.59 -19.49
CA ALA A 258 -4.77 15.78 -19.33
C ALA A 258 -6.15 15.55 -19.95
N GLY A 259 -7.14 16.30 -19.47
CA GLY A 259 -8.49 16.28 -20.03
C GLY A 259 -8.51 16.80 -21.46
N GLY A 260 -9.27 16.13 -22.33
CA GLY A 260 -9.52 16.59 -23.68
C GLY A 260 -10.45 17.79 -23.74
N THR A 261 -10.33 18.60 -24.79
CA THR A 261 -11.19 19.75 -25.10
C THR A 261 -12.27 19.36 -26.11
#